data_d4bc3aa815d7f0d6d33f443c10beba84
#
_entry.id   d4bc3aa815d7f0d6d33f443c10beba84
#
_cell.length_a   1.000
_cell.length_b   1.000
_cell.length_c   1.000
_cell.angle_alpha   90.00
_cell.angle_beta   90.00
_cell.angle_gamma   90.00
#
_symmetry.space_group_name_H-M   'P 1'
#
loop_
_entity.id
_entity.type
_entity.pdbx_description
1 polymer ?
#
loop_
_entity_poly.entity_id
_entity_poly.type
_entity_poly.pdbx_seq_one_letter_code
_entity_poly.pdbx_strand_id
1 'polypeptide(L)'
;MKAVFALISRNRKLFFKDRGMFFSALITPGILILLYATFLANVYRDSFVSAIPDMITISDKLVDGTVAAQLAAALLAVSCVTVTFCVNLTMVQDRANGTRKDFNVSPISKAQLYLGYFLSTVVNSLLVNGLALVLCLGYMYKMGWYMLSLIHISEPTRHSLI
;
A
#
# COMPACT_ATOMS: atom_id res chain seq x y z
N MET A 1 6.14 26.18 12.70
CA MET A 1 6.01 24.72 12.90
C MET A 1 4.65 24.32 13.44
N LYS A 2 4.10 24.96 14.48
CA LYS A 2 2.76 24.63 15.04
C LYS A 2 1.64 24.65 13.98
N ALA A 3 1.65 25.64 13.06
CA ALA A 3 0.66 25.76 11.99
C ALA A 3 0.68 24.58 11.01
N VAL A 4 1.85 24.06 10.65
CA VAL A 4 1.99 22.90 9.77
C VAL A 4 1.41 21.64 10.43
N PHE A 5 1.70 21.41 11.71
CA PHE A 5 1.11 20.28 12.45
C PHE A 5 -0.40 20.38 12.57
N ALA A 6 -0.94 21.57 12.77
CA ALA A 6 -2.39 21.81 12.80
C ALA A 6 -3.03 21.47 11.43
N LEU A 7 -2.39 21.86 10.32
CA LEU A 7 -2.82 21.52 8.97
C LEU A 7 -2.79 20.00 8.71
N ILE A 8 -1.73 19.32 9.10
CA ILE A 8 -1.61 17.86 8.96
C ILE A 8 -2.75 17.18 9.73
N SER A 9 -2.98 17.57 10.98
CA SER A 9 -4.05 17.02 11.82
C SER A 9 -5.43 17.28 11.23
N ARG A 10 -5.70 18.48 10.70
CA ARG A 10 -6.94 18.85 10.01
C ARG A 10 -7.15 17.98 8.78
N ASN A 11 -6.18 17.92 7.88
CA ASN A 11 -6.29 17.20 6.61
C ASN A 11 -6.44 15.70 6.83
N ARG A 12 -5.75 15.12 7.83
CA ARG A 12 -5.94 13.73 8.25
C ARG A 12 -7.38 13.49 8.69
N LYS A 13 -7.92 14.34 9.57
CA LYS A 13 -9.31 14.22 10.04
C LYS A 13 -10.31 14.36 8.89
N LEU A 14 -10.08 15.28 7.94
CA LEU A 14 -10.94 15.45 6.77
C LEU A 14 -10.93 14.19 5.90
N PHE A 15 -9.76 13.64 5.60
CA PHE A 15 -9.64 12.43 4.78
C PHE A 15 -10.40 11.24 5.39
N PHE A 16 -10.22 10.97 6.69
CA PHE A 16 -10.92 9.86 7.35
C PHE A 16 -12.39 10.13 7.64
N LYS A 17 -12.81 11.40 7.73
CA LYS A 17 -14.21 11.79 7.92
C LYS A 17 -14.99 11.72 6.61
N ASP A 18 -14.36 12.00 5.48
CA ASP A 18 -14.96 11.89 4.16
C ASP A 18 -15.00 10.43 3.72
N ARG A 19 -16.18 9.83 3.91
CA ARG A 19 -16.42 8.42 3.54
C ARG A 19 -16.15 8.17 2.06
N GLY A 20 -16.50 9.11 1.19
CA GLY A 20 -16.28 9.01 -0.26
C GLY A 20 -14.80 8.88 -0.60
N MET A 21 -13.97 9.77 -0.09
CA MET A 21 -12.51 9.74 -0.29
C MET A 21 -11.86 8.49 0.28
N PHE A 22 -12.24 8.11 1.50
CA PHE A 22 -11.70 6.94 2.16
C PHE A 22 -12.05 5.65 1.41
N PHE A 23 -13.33 5.46 1.05
CA PHE A 23 -13.73 4.28 0.28
C PHE A 23 -13.14 4.27 -1.12
N SER A 24 -13.04 5.41 -1.81
CA SER A 24 -12.37 5.49 -3.12
C SER A 24 -10.90 5.06 -3.05
N ALA A 25 -10.21 5.42 -1.97
CA ALA A 25 -8.83 5.00 -1.77
C ALA A 25 -8.69 3.49 -1.52
N LEU A 26 -9.70 2.85 -0.91
CA LEU A 26 -9.72 1.42 -0.60
C LEU A 26 -10.28 0.55 -1.72
N ILE A 27 -11.10 1.09 -2.61
CA ILE A 27 -11.71 0.33 -3.72
C ILE A 27 -10.64 -0.30 -4.61
N THR A 28 -9.62 0.46 -5.00
CA THR A 28 -8.55 -0.04 -5.90
C THR A 28 -7.79 -1.22 -5.31
N PRO A 29 -7.21 -1.15 -4.09
CA PRO A 29 -6.57 -2.30 -3.49
C PRO A 29 -7.55 -3.46 -3.24
N GLY A 30 -8.81 -3.15 -2.89
CA GLY A 30 -9.85 -4.17 -2.70
C GLY A 30 -10.17 -4.96 -3.97
N ILE A 31 -10.35 -4.27 -5.09
CA ILE A 31 -10.58 -4.92 -6.40
C ILE A 31 -9.37 -5.76 -6.81
N LEU A 32 -8.15 -5.25 -6.59
CA LEU A 32 -6.93 -6.00 -6.92
C LEU A 32 -6.80 -7.27 -6.09
N ILE A 33 -7.10 -7.24 -4.79
CA ILE A 33 -7.11 -8.44 -3.94
C ILE A 33 -8.15 -9.46 -4.45
N LEU A 34 -9.34 -8.98 -4.83
CA LEU A 34 -10.42 -9.85 -5.34
C LEU A 34 -10.02 -10.48 -6.69
N LEU A 35 -9.48 -9.68 -7.62
CA LEU A 35 -8.98 -10.19 -8.90
C LEU A 35 -7.85 -11.19 -8.71
N TYR A 36 -6.97 -10.93 -7.76
CA TYR A 36 -5.92 -11.87 -7.41
C TYR A 36 -6.48 -13.20 -6.91
N ALA A 37 -7.37 -13.15 -5.94
CA ALA A 37 -7.92 -14.35 -5.34
C ALA A 37 -8.72 -15.20 -6.33
N THR A 38 -9.32 -14.58 -7.35
CA THR A 38 -10.17 -15.29 -8.33
C THR A 38 -9.43 -15.73 -9.59
N PHE A 39 -8.54 -14.91 -10.11
CA PHE A 39 -7.99 -15.16 -11.45
C PHE A 39 -6.45 -15.03 -11.52
N LEU A 40 -5.88 -13.94 -10.98
CA LEU A 40 -4.47 -13.65 -11.18
C LEU A 40 -3.52 -14.69 -10.57
N ALA A 41 -3.88 -15.27 -9.44
CA ALA A 41 -3.06 -16.29 -8.78
C ALA A 41 -2.75 -17.46 -9.72
N ASN A 42 -3.75 -17.96 -10.44
CA ASN A 42 -3.57 -19.08 -11.38
C ASN A 42 -2.74 -18.67 -12.60
N VAL A 43 -3.03 -17.50 -13.18
CA VAL A 43 -2.29 -16.98 -14.35
C VAL A 43 -0.80 -16.78 -14.03
N TYR A 44 -0.51 -16.19 -12.88
CA TYR A 44 0.90 -15.97 -12.48
C TYR A 44 1.59 -17.29 -12.14
N ARG A 45 0.88 -18.24 -11.52
CA ARG A 45 1.41 -19.56 -11.25
C ARG A 45 1.77 -20.30 -12.55
N ASP A 46 0.85 -20.32 -13.50
CA ASP A 46 1.08 -20.99 -14.81
C ASP A 46 2.23 -20.33 -15.58
N SER A 47 2.29 -19.01 -15.57
CA SER A 47 3.40 -18.26 -16.19
C SER A 47 4.74 -18.53 -15.51
N PHE A 48 4.75 -18.67 -14.18
CA PHE A 48 5.97 -18.95 -13.43
C PHE A 48 6.44 -20.39 -13.68
N VAL A 49 5.53 -21.36 -13.65
CA VAL A 49 5.85 -22.77 -13.90
C VAL A 49 6.35 -22.97 -15.33
N SER A 50 5.74 -22.32 -16.32
CA SER A 50 6.18 -22.41 -17.73
C SER A 50 7.52 -21.77 -18.01
N ALA A 51 7.97 -20.87 -17.15
CA ALA A 51 9.29 -20.23 -17.25
C ALA A 51 10.43 -21.06 -16.64
N ILE A 52 10.10 -22.13 -15.90
CA ILE A 52 11.09 -22.99 -15.24
C ILE A 52 11.47 -24.12 -16.20
N PRO A 53 12.76 -24.39 -16.45
CA PRO A 53 13.20 -25.54 -17.21
C PRO A 53 12.78 -26.86 -16.55
N ASP A 54 12.34 -27.85 -17.32
CA ASP A 54 11.84 -29.17 -16.84
C ASP A 54 12.83 -29.96 -15.97
N MET A 55 14.09 -29.53 -15.91
CA MET A 55 15.15 -30.17 -15.12
C MET A 55 15.12 -29.80 -13.62
N ILE A 56 14.30 -28.81 -13.21
CA ILE A 56 14.30 -28.29 -11.84
C ILE A 56 12.93 -28.54 -11.22
N THR A 57 12.86 -29.46 -10.27
CA THR A 57 11.64 -29.67 -9.46
C THR A 57 11.60 -28.63 -8.34
N ILE A 58 10.76 -27.62 -8.48
CA ILE A 58 10.51 -26.61 -7.45
C ILE A 58 9.26 -27.02 -6.66
N SER A 59 9.30 -26.90 -5.33
CA SER A 59 8.16 -27.16 -4.48
C SER A 59 7.01 -26.20 -4.83
N ASP A 60 5.79 -26.72 -5.04
CA ASP A 60 4.57 -25.92 -5.29
C ASP A 60 4.37 -24.78 -4.29
N LYS A 61 4.73 -25.01 -3.04
CA LYS A 61 4.67 -24.02 -1.96
C LYS A 61 5.60 -22.84 -2.19
N LEU A 62 6.77 -23.06 -2.80
CA LEU A 62 7.71 -21.97 -3.11
C LEU A 62 7.19 -21.12 -4.26
N VAL A 63 6.58 -21.76 -5.25
CA VAL A 63 5.95 -21.06 -6.38
C VAL A 63 4.81 -20.19 -5.87
N ASP A 64 3.89 -20.74 -5.08
CA ASP A 64 2.75 -20.02 -4.54
C ASP A 64 3.18 -18.86 -3.63
N GLY A 65 4.21 -19.06 -2.82
CA GLY A 65 4.79 -18.00 -1.98
C GLY A 65 5.39 -16.85 -2.78
N THR A 66 6.14 -17.17 -3.84
CA THR A 66 6.77 -16.17 -4.71
C THR A 66 5.71 -15.36 -5.48
N VAL A 67 4.71 -16.04 -6.04
CA VAL A 67 3.58 -15.40 -6.73
C VAL A 67 2.82 -14.48 -5.77
N ALA A 68 2.51 -14.94 -4.57
CA ALA A 68 1.83 -14.13 -3.56
C ALA A 68 2.60 -12.87 -3.17
N ALA A 69 3.94 -12.97 -3.04
CA ALA A 69 4.79 -11.83 -2.74
C ALA A 69 4.86 -10.81 -3.86
N GLN A 70 5.02 -11.26 -5.08
CA GLN A 70 5.06 -10.38 -6.26
C GLN A 70 3.75 -9.60 -6.40
N LEU A 71 2.63 -10.25 -6.15
CA LEU A 71 1.32 -9.62 -6.18
C LEU A 71 1.11 -8.65 -5.03
N ALA A 72 1.54 -9.00 -3.81
CA ALA A 72 1.50 -8.07 -2.69
C ALA A 72 2.32 -6.80 -2.97
N ALA A 73 3.51 -6.94 -3.58
CA ALA A 73 4.34 -5.81 -3.97
C ALA A 73 3.66 -4.93 -5.02
N ALA A 74 3.07 -5.54 -6.07
CA ALA A 74 2.33 -4.84 -7.11
C ALA A 74 1.11 -4.10 -6.54
N LEU A 75 0.36 -4.75 -5.65
CA LEU A 75 -0.81 -4.17 -4.98
C LEU A 75 -0.41 -2.96 -4.14
N LEU A 76 0.66 -3.06 -3.36
CA LEU A 76 1.16 -1.94 -2.55
C LEU A 76 1.61 -0.77 -3.42
N ALA A 77 2.28 -1.04 -4.54
CA ALA A 77 2.71 0.00 -5.47
C ALA A 77 1.51 0.77 -6.06
N VAL A 78 0.49 0.06 -6.55
CA VAL A 78 -0.73 0.69 -7.09
C VAL A 78 -1.51 1.42 -6.00
N SER A 79 -1.62 0.83 -4.80
CA SER A 79 -2.25 1.48 -3.65
C SER A 79 -1.58 2.78 -3.29
N CYS A 80 -0.25 2.82 -3.31
CA CYS A 80 0.53 4.01 -2.97
C CYS A 80 0.18 5.18 -3.90
N VAL A 81 0.09 4.94 -5.20
CA VAL A 81 -0.28 5.94 -6.19
C VAL A 81 -1.73 6.40 -5.99
N THR A 82 -2.66 5.45 -5.87
CA THR A 82 -4.10 5.75 -5.75
C THR A 82 -4.41 6.52 -4.46
N VAL A 83 -3.86 6.09 -3.33
CA VAL A 83 -4.06 6.77 -2.04
C VAL A 83 -3.48 8.18 -2.07
N THR A 84 -2.27 8.33 -2.62
CA THR A 84 -1.65 9.65 -2.77
C THR A 84 -2.50 10.58 -3.63
N PHE A 85 -3.07 10.08 -4.72
CA PHE A 85 -3.99 10.84 -5.56
C PHE A 85 -5.26 11.25 -4.79
N CYS A 86 -5.91 10.32 -4.09
CA CYS A 86 -7.12 10.59 -3.31
C CYS A 86 -6.87 11.61 -2.19
N VAL A 87 -5.74 11.52 -1.50
CA VAL A 87 -5.40 12.51 -0.45
C VAL A 87 -5.17 13.89 -1.04
N ASN A 88 -4.53 13.99 -2.21
CA ASN A 88 -4.31 15.26 -2.88
C ASN A 88 -5.61 15.92 -3.38
N LEU A 89 -6.68 15.15 -3.59
CA LEU A 89 -8.01 15.70 -3.86
C LEU A 89 -8.51 16.63 -2.74
N THR A 90 -8.09 16.43 -1.50
CA THR A 90 -8.40 17.34 -0.38
C THR A 90 -7.93 18.78 -0.67
N MET A 91 -6.76 18.94 -1.27
CA MET A 91 -6.24 20.25 -1.66
C MET A 91 -7.10 20.89 -2.77
N VAL A 92 -7.57 20.07 -3.72
CA VAL A 92 -8.44 20.53 -4.80
C VAL A 92 -9.81 20.93 -4.25
N GLN A 93 -10.39 20.14 -3.34
CA GLN A 93 -11.65 20.44 -2.67
C GLN A 93 -11.57 21.71 -1.83
N ASP A 94 -10.50 21.92 -1.06
CA ASP A 94 -10.29 23.15 -0.29
C ASP A 94 -10.24 24.38 -1.22
N ARG A 95 -9.70 24.21 -2.42
CA ARG A 95 -9.71 25.28 -3.43
C ARG A 95 -11.10 25.53 -3.98
N ALA A 96 -11.85 24.48 -4.33
CA ALA A 96 -13.20 24.56 -4.89
C ALA A 96 -14.20 25.13 -3.88
N ASN A 97 -14.10 24.72 -2.62
CA ASN A 97 -14.99 25.16 -1.53
C ASN A 97 -14.65 26.56 -0.99
N GLY A 98 -13.64 27.22 -1.53
CA GLY A 98 -13.24 28.57 -1.09
C GLY A 98 -12.45 28.63 0.22
N THR A 99 -12.22 27.51 0.91
CA THR A 99 -11.43 27.43 2.15
C THR A 99 -10.02 28.02 1.99
N ARG A 100 -9.50 28.05 0.75
CA ARG A 100 -8.23 28.70 0.44
C ARG A 100 -8.25 30.21 0.70
N LYS A 101 -9.41 30.88 0.65
CA LYS A 101 -9.54 32.30 0.98
C LYS A 101 -9.29 32.53 2.47
N ASP A 102 -9.75 31.61 3.30
CA ASP A 102 -9.55 31.68 4.77
C ASP A 102 -8.08 31.53 5.14
N PHE A 103 -7.33 30.70 4.37
CA PHE A 103 -5.87 30.60 4.55
C PHE A 103 -5.11 31.86 4.14
N ASN A 104 -5.64 32.63 3.17
CA ASN A 104 -5.00 33.88 2.74
C ASN A 104 -5.11 34.99 3.78
N VAL A 105 -6.14 34.97 4.64
CA VAL A 105 -6.30 35.93 5.76
C VAL A 105 -5.64 35.46 7.05
N SER A 106 -5.16 34.19 7.07
CA SER A 106 -4.43 33.60 8.19
C SER A 106 -2.94 33.98 8.12
N PRO A 107 -2.23 34.09 9.25
CA PRO A 107 -0.79 34.39 9.29
C PRO A 107 0.09 33.20 8.86
N ILE A 108 -0.40 32.37 7.94
CA ILE A 108 0.31 31.19 7.41
C ILE A 108 0.97 31.55 6.09
N SER A 109 2.28 31.32 5.97
CA SER A 109 2.98 31.51 4.69
C SER A 109 2.53 30.47 3.65
N LYS A 110 2.57 30.84 2.36
CA LYS A 110 2.23 29.91 1.25
C LYS A 110 3.09 28.65 1.29
N ALA A 111 4.37 28.77 1.64
CA ALA A 111 5.27 27.64 1.77
C ALA A 111 4.83 26.67 2.90
N GLN A 112 4.42 27.21 4.06
CA GLN A 112 3.90 26.39 5.16
C GLN A 112 2.60 25.69 4.80
N LEU A 113 1.74 26.33 4.01
CA LEU A 113 0.51 25.74 3.52
C LEU A 113 0.79 24.54 2.60
N TYR A 114 1.66 24.67 1.60
CA TYR A 114 2.03 23.59 0.69
C TYR A 114 2.76 22.46 1.42
N LEU A 115 3.68 22.78 2.34
CA LEU A 115 4.32 21.80 3.20
C LEU A 115 3.31 21.03 4.06
N GLY A 116 2.29 21.71 4.58
CA GLY A 116 1.21 21.08 5.33
C GLY A 116 0.42 20.06 4.51
N TYR A 117 0.08 20.40 3.26
CA TYR A 117 -0.58 19.44 2.35
C TYR A 117 0.34 18.28 2.01
N PHE A 118 1.59 18.54 1.64
CA PHE A 118 2.57 17.50 1.30
C PHE A 118 2.79 16.51 2.45
N LEU A 119 3.09 17.02 3.64
CA LEU A 119 3.30 16.16 4.82
C LEU A 119 2.01 15.40 5.20
N SER A 120 0.84 16.03 5.05
CA SER A 120 -0.44 15.37 5.24
C SER A 120 -0.63 14.20 4.27
N THR A 121 -0.26 14.39 3.00
CA THR A 121 -0.31 13.33 1.99
C THR A 121 0.59 12.17 2.37
N VAL A 122 1.83 12.46 2.78
CA VAL A 122 2.78 11.41 3.22
C VAL A 122 2.22 10.63 4.41
N VAL A 123 1.72 11.32 5.44
CA VAL A 123 1.18 10.67 6.65
C VAL A 123 -0.03 9.80 6.32
N ASN A 124 -1.00 10.33 5.56
CA ASN A 124 -2.21 9.58 5.20
C ASN A 124 -1.88 8.39 4.27
N SER A 125 -0.97 8.58 3.32
CA SER A 125 -0.51 7.51 2.44
C SER A 125 0.18 6.39 3.23
N LEU A 126 1.05 6.72 4.18
CA LEU A 126 1.68 5.73 5.05
C LEU A 126 0.67 4.96 5.91
N LEU A 127 -0.35 5.64 6.45
CA LEU A 127 -1.37 4.99 7.26
C LEU A 127 -2.21 4.01 6.44
N VAL A 128 -2.69 4.42 5.26
CA VAL A 128 -3.55 3.57 4.42
C VAL A 128 -2.75 2.41 3.81
N ASN A 129 -1.53 2.67 3.31
CA ASN A 129 -0.67 1.62 2.77
C ASN A 129 -0.15 0.68 3.87
N GLY A 130 0.09 1.18 5.09
CA GLY A 130 0.38 0.35 6.25
C GLY A 130 -0.76 -0.61 6.58
N LEU A 131 -2.01 -0.14 6.53
CA LEU A 131 -3.19 -0.98 6.69
C LEU A 131 -3.30 -2.03 5.57
N ALA A 132 -3.09 -1.61 4.32
CA ALA A 132 -3.08 -2.52 3.17
C ALA A 132 -1.99 -3.59 3.30
N LEU A 133 -0.80 -3.21 3.77
CA LEU A 133 0.30 -4.15 4.04
C LEU A 133 -0.11 -5.20 5.09
N VAL A 134 -0.71 -4.77 6.19
CA VAL A 134 -1.17 -5.70 7.26
C VAL A 134 -2.21 -6.67 6.71
N LEU A 135 -3.14 -6.20 5.87
CA LEU A 135 -4.12 -7.06 5.21
C LEU A 135 -3.46 -8.06 4.25
N CYS A 136 -2.48 -7.63 3.47
CA CYS A 136 -1.70 -8.51 2.58
C CYS A 136 -0.93 -9.57 3.37
N LEU A 137 -0.26 -9.17 4.45
CA LEU A 137 0.47 -10.11 5.31
C LEU A 137 -0.48 -11.11 5.98
N GLY A 138 -1.66 -10.68 6.42
CA GLY A 138 -2.69 -11.55 6.97
C GLY A 138 -3.21 -12.55 5.93
N TYR A 139 -3.37 -12.12 4.68
CA TYR A 139 -3.74 -13.00 3.57
C TYR A 139 -2.64 -14.03 3.27
N MET A 140 -1.40 -13.59 3.18
CA MET A 140 -0.24 -14.46 2.96
C MET A 140 -0.06 -15.47 4.10
N TYR A 141 -0.32 -15.08 5.34
CA TYR A 141 -0.31 -15.96 6.50
C TYR A 141 -1.33 -17.10 6.37
N LYS A 142 -2.52 -16.83 5.83
CA LYS A 142 -3.55 -17.85 5.57
C LYS A 142 -3.20 -18.80 4.43
N MET A 143 -2.53 -18.30 3.39
CA MET A 143 -2.18 -19.10 2.19
C MET A 143 -0.93 -19.97 2.38
N GLY A 144 -0.15 -19.74 3.39
CA GLY A 144 1.04 -20.53 3.67
C GLY A 144 2.22 -19.65 4.12
N TRP A 145 2.60 -19.81 5.33
CA TRP A 145 3.66 -19.13 6.09
C TRP A 145 5.08 -19.19 5.45
N TYR A 146 5.23 -19.39 4.17
CA TYR A 146 6.52 -19.68 3.55
C TYR A 146 7.45 -18.49 3.33
N MET A 147 6.94 -17.27 3.26
CA MET A 147 7.81 -16.11 3.02
C MET A 147 8.58 -15.62 4.24
N LEU A 148 8.06 -15.82 5.43
CA LEU A 148 8.81 -15.55 6.66
C LEU A 148 9.91 -16.59 6.89
N SER A 149 9.78 -17.76 6.28
CA SER A 149 10.81 -18.81 6.32
C SER A 149 12.01 -18.50 5.40
N LEU A 150 11.84 -17.69 4.35
CA LEU A 150 12.95 -17.24 3.50
C LEU A 150 13.95 -16.35 4.23
N ILE A 151 13.51 -15.64 5.26
CA ILE A 151 14.41 -14.90 6.15
C ILE A 151 15.21 -15.87 7.07
N HIS A 152 14.65 -17.05 7.36
CA HIS A 152 15.32 -18.10 8.12
C HIS A 152 16.15 -19.09 7.29
N ILE A 153 16.02 -19.09 5.96
CA ILE A 153 16.85 -19.95 5.06
C ILE A 153 18.26 -19.40 4.87
N SER A 154 18.60 -18.25 5.45
CA SER A 154 20.00 -17.80 5.53
C SER A 154 20.81 -18.47 6.64
N GLU A 155 20.24 -19.38 7.44
CA GLU A 155 21.06 -20.27 8.25
C GLU A 155 21.53 -21.45 7.39
N PRO A 156 22.83 -21.49 7.03
CA PRO A 156 23.38 -22.65 6.35
C PRO A 156 23.21 -23.85 7.29
N THR A 157 22.45 -24.82 6.83
CA THR A 157 22.33 -26.13 7.49
C THR A 157 23.71 -26.68 7.77
N ARG A 158 24.14 -26.46 8.97
CA ARG A 158 25.27 -27.15 9.61
C ARG A 158 24.81 -28.53 10.04
N HIS A 159 24.43 -29.38 9.12
CA HIS A 159 24.24 -30.80 9.39
C HIS A 159 24.39 -31.60 8.10
N SER A 160 25.63 -31.88 7.75
CA SER A 160 26.02 -33.15 7.17
C SER A 160 27.54 -33.27 7.15
N LEU A 161 28.08 -33.64 8.30
CA LEU A 161 29.35 -34.32 8.40
C LEU A 161 29.28 -35.26 9.63
N ILE A 162 28.73 -36.41 9.40
CA ILE A 162 29.21 -37.70 9.91
C ILE A 162 28.80 -38.75 8.91
#